data_d5740f6189743fe31437d9d3aa809f4e
#
_entry.id   d5740f6189743fe31437d9d3aa809f4e
#
_cell.length_a   1.000
_cell.length_b   1.000
_cell.length_c   1.000
_cell.angle_alpha   90.00
_cell.angle_beta   90.00
_cell.angle_gamma   90.00
#
_symmetry.space_group_name_H-M   'P 1'
#
loop_
_entity.id
_entity.type
_entity.pdbx_description
1 polymer ?
#
loop_
_entity_poly.entity_id
_entity_poly.type
_entity_poly.pdbx_seq_one_letter_code
_entity_poly.pdbx_strand_id
1 'polypeptide(L)'
;MGQALEAPFVLLKTQALALFGWGMVRLLFGIATAALVLPMFAAIPLGDFTSEADMQAMAVAFAPIDRVVGPLNLLGLLLSVIVWTAAMRAAAAPRGTKDRFIFLRLGMEEVYVAIILVILVIGLYAGTFALTLLGALITFILWQFSEITAVLVAFAYAAVAIGLLLWLTARVSLIAAASRVLKTVAFEQGWKLGKGQGWKLAGTGFLAWLILIVLSIVIGGLVIGLFFGVAAVMGVRLPGPDSIHSFADLTEVGRPFLIPGLVLAIPLALFDGFSHAVFAAPLASACRQLMDDGETPVQANGGDGDPAPAL
;
A
#
# COMPACT_ATOMS: atom_id res chain seq x y z
N MET A 1 5.40 22.16 -0.57
CA MET A 1 4.54 21.07 -1.09
C MET A 1 4.96 20.60 -2.49
N GLY A 2 5.31 21.46 -3.47
CA GLY A 2 5.81 21.02 -4.77
C GLY A 2 7.05 20.11 -4.65
N GLN A 3 8.01 20.51 -3.83
CA GLN A 3 9.22 19.71 -3.58
C GLN A 3 8.93 18.35 -2.94
N ALA A 4 7.85 18.23 -2.15
CA ALA A 4 7.46 16.94 -1.57
C ALA A 4 6.99 15.96 -2.65
N LEU A 5 6.25 16.42 -3.67
CA LEU A 5 5.82 15.60 -4.80
C LEU A 5 6.96 15.20 -5.74
N GLU A 6 8.06 15.94 -5.75
CA GLU A 6 9.25 15.60 -6.53
C GLU A 6 10.08 14.49 -5.87
N ALA A 7 9.96 14.30 -4.54
CA ALA A 7 10.79 13.37 -3.78
C ALA A 7 10.82 11.94 -4.36
N PRO A 8 9.71 11.31 -4.79
CA PRO A 8 9.74 9.98 -5.41
C PRO A 8 10.53 9.94 -6.72
N PHE A 9 10.41 10.99 -7.54
CA PHE A 9 11.13 11.08 -8.83
C PHE A 9 12.62 11.35 -8.62
N VAL A 10 12.98 12.09 -7.58
CA VAL A 10 14.38 12.23 -7.15
C VAL A 10 14.94 10.89 -6.72
N LEU A 11 14.20 10.11 -5.93
CA LEU A 11 14.57 8.75 -5.54
C LEU A 11 14.73 7.85 -6.77
N LEU A 12 13.83 7.92 -7.74
CA LEU A 12 13.94 7.14 -8.98
C LEU A 12 15.24 7.45 -9.74
N LYS A 13 15.65 8.72 -9.78
CA LYS A 13 16.90 9.13 -10.45
C LYS A 13 18.16 8.79 -9.66
N THR A 14 18.11 8.87 -8.34
CA THR A 14 19.31 8.75 -7.48
C THR A 14 19.47 7.39 -6.83
N GLN A 15 18.37 6.65 -6.65
CA GLN A 15 18.27 5.42 -5.86
C GLN A 15 17.47 4.31 -6.59
N ALA A 16 17.53 4.28 -7.94
CA ALA A 16 16.77 3.29 -8.73
C ALA A 16 17.01 1.84 -8.29
N LEU A 17 18.26 1.52 -7.88
CA LEU A 17 18.61 0.19 -7.38
C LEU A 17 17.89 -0.14 -6.05
N ALA A 18 17.69 0.86 -5.18
CA ALA A 18 16.93 0.66 -3.95
C ALA A 18 15.47 0.39 -4.25
N LEU A 19 14.85 1.16 -5.14
CA LEU A 19 13.46 0.95 -5.57
C LEU A 19 13.29 -0.45 -6.19
N PHE A 20 14.19 -0.84 -7.07
CA PHE A 20 14.19 -2.18 -7.66
C PHE A 20 14.33 -3.27 -6.59
N GLY A 21 15.25 -3.10 -5.63
CA GLY A 21 15.46 -4.04 -4.53
C GLY A 21 14.21 -4.21 -3.67
N TRP A 22 13.51 -3.11 -3.34
CA TRP A 22 12.27 -3.17 -2.56
C TRP A 22 11.16 -3.91 -3.30
N GLY A 23 10.96 -3.60 -4.58
CA GLY A 23 9.98 -4.28 -5.39
C GLY A 23 10.34 -5.76 -5.63
N MET A 24 11.64 -6.07 -5.79
CA MET A 24 12.09 -7.45 -5.97
C MET A 24 11.80 -8.30 -4.72
N VAL A 25 12.07 -7.78 -3.52
CA VAL A 25 11.78 -8.49 -2.26
C VAL A 25 10.27 -8.76 -2.15
N ARG A 26 9.42 -7.80 -2.49
CA ARG A 26 7.97 -7.98 -2.48
C ARG A 26 7.49 -8.94 -3.56
N LEU A 27 8.06 -8.85 -4.76
CA LEU A 27 7.74 -9.75 -5.85
C LEU A 27 8.10 -11.19 -5.50
N LEU A 28 9.30 -11.43 -4.94
CA LEU A 28 9.71 -12.76 -4.48
C LEU A 28 8.79 -13.30 -3.39
N PHE A 29 8.38 -12.45 -2.45
CA PHE A 29 7.39 -12.82 -1.45
C PHE A 29 6.03 -13.17 -2.09
N GLY A 30 5.57 -12.39 -3.07
CA GLY A 30 4.35 -12.66 -3.82
C GLY A 30 4.42 -13.99 -4.60
N ILE A 31 5.53 -14.25 -5.26
CA ILE A 31 5.77 -15.54 -5.97
C ILE A 31 5.77 -16.70 -4.98
N ALA A 32 6.47 -16.58 -3.84
CA ALA A 32 6.49 -17.61 -2.81
C ALA A 32 5.09 -17.87 -2.22
N THR A 33 4.34 -16.81 -1.99
CA THR A 33 2.93 -16.90 -1.54
C THR A 33 2.06 -17.60 -2.58
N ALA A 34 2.18 -17.22 -3.85
CA ALA A 34 1.44 -17.86 -4.94
C ALA A 34 1.81 -19.34 -5.07
N ALA A 35 3.10 -19.66 -5.03
CA ALA A 35 3.58 -21.06 -5.11
C ALA A 35 3.04 -21.93 -3.95
N LEU A 36 2.82 -21.35 -2.78
CA LEU A 36 2.26 -22.04 -1.62
C LEU A 36 0.73 -22.18 -1.70
N VAL A 37 0.04 -21.14 -2.18
CA VAL A 37 -1.42 -21.05 -2.12
C VAL A 37 -2.09 -21.65 -3.37
N LEU A 38 -1.50 -21.46 -4.58
CA LEU A 38 -2.08 -21.98 -5.82
C LEU A 38 -2.38 -23.49 -5.81
N PRO A 39 -1.50 -24.37 -5.30
CA PRO A 39 -1.82 -25.81 -5.23
C PRO A 39 -3.03 -26.13 -4.35
N MET A 40 -3.31 -25.27 -3.34
CA MET A 40 -4.47 -25.48 -2.47
C MET A 40 -5.78 -25.17 -3.20
N PHE A 41 -5.76 -24.21 -4.12
CA PHE A 41 -6.91 -23.91 -4.99
C PHE A 41 -7.16 -25.02 -6.02
N ALA A 42 -6.13 -25.75 -6.43
CA ALA A 42 -6.27 -26.86 -7.39
C ALA A 42 -7.20 -27.97 -6.89
N ALA A 43 -7.41 -28.06 -5.57
CA ALA A 43 -8.33 -29.03 -4.96
C ALA A 43 -9.80 -28.56 -4.94
N ILE A 44 -10.08 -27.31 -5.34
CA ILE A 44 -11.43 -26.74 -5.32
C ILE A 44 -12.07 -26.99 -6.70
N PRO A 45 -13.22 -27.69 -6.76
CA PRO A 45 -13.94 -27.87 -8.01
C PRO A 45 -14.52 -26.52 -8.49
N LEU A 46 -14.35 -26.22 -9.76
CA LEU A 46 -15.06 -25.13 -10.43
C LEU A 46 -16.37 -25.70 -10.96
N GLY A 47 -17.46 -25.47 -10.26
CA GLY A 47 -18.79 -25.95 -10.64
C GLY A 47 -19.87 -24.91 -10.32
N ASP A 48 -21.09 -25.13 -10.82
CA ASP A 48 -22.25 -24.30 -10.49
C ASP A 48 -22.68 -24.58 -9.05
N PHE A 49 -22.33 -23.70 -8.14
CA PHE A 49 -22.67 -23.77 -6.73
C PHE A 49 -24.11 -23.27 -6.52
N THR A 50 -25.09 -24.12 -6.76
CA THR A 50 -26.51 -23.75 -6.67
C THR A 50 -27.20 -24.31 -5.44
N SER A 51 -26.60 -25.28 -4.75
CA SER A 51 -27.19 -25.90 -3.56
C SER A 51 -26.50 -25.46 -2.26
N GLU A 52 -27.22 -25.55 -1.16
CA GLU A 52 -26.68 -25.27 0.19
C GLU A 52 -25.57 -26.25 0.57
N ALA A 53 -25.67 -27.50 0.10
CA ALA A 53 -24.64 -28.51 0.28
C ALA A 53 -23.34 -28.16 -0.45
N ASP A 54 -23.42 -27.56 -1.65
CA ASP A 54 -22.25 -27.09 -2.41
C ASP A 54 -21.57 -25.92 -1.70
N MET A 55 -22.33 -25.00 -1.12
CA MET A 55 -21.78 -23.88 -0.34
C MET A 55 -21.06 -24.38 0.93
N GLN A 56 -21.60 -25.40 1.61
CA GLN A 56 -20.92 -26.01 2.76
C GLN A 56 -19.63 -26.74 2.34
N ALA A 57 -19.67 -27.50 1.25
CA ALA A 57 -18.50 -28.17 0.71
C ALA A 57 -17.40 -27.17 0.32
N MET A 58 -17.79 -26.04 -0.27
CA MET A 58 -16.89 -24.94 -0.60
C MET A 58 -16.26 -24.32 0.66
N ALA A 59 -17.05 -24.03 1.69
CA ALA A 59 -16.56 -23.49 2.95
C ALA A 59 -15.51 -24.43 3.61
N VAL A 60 -15.74 -25.75 3.57
CA VAL A 60 -14.79 -26.74 4.07
C VAL A 60 -13.50 -26.75 3.22
N ALA A 61 -13.63 -26.63 1.89
CA ALA A 61 -12.47 -26.61 0.98
C ALA A 61 -11.62 -25.32 1.15
N PHE A 62 -12.24 -24.16 1.49
CA PHE A 62 -11.53 -22.92 1.75
C PHE A 62 -10.87 -22.85 3.14
N ALA A 63 -11.34 -23.60 4.13
CA ALA A 63 -10.84 -23.53 5.50
C ALA A 63 -9.31 -23.74 5.64
N PRO A 64 -8.64 -24.67 4.93
CA PRO A 64 -7.18 -24.78 4.97
C PRO A 64 -6.47 -23.57 4.31
N ILE A 65 -7.07 -22.98 3.27
CA ILE A 65 -6.54 -21.80 2.58
C ILE A 65 -6.53 -20.60 3.54
N ASP A 66 -7.62 -20.35 4.25
CA ASP A 66 -7.72 -19.25 5.21
C ASP A 66 -6.68 -19.34 6.32
N ARG A 67 -6.36 -20.56 6.79
CA ARG A 67 -5.32 -20.79 7.81
C ARG A 67 -3.92 -20.40 7.33
N VAL A 68 -3.66 -20.50 6.03
CA VAL A 68 -2.36 -20.17 5.43
C VAL A 68 -2.32 -18.70 4.99
N VAL A 69 -3.40 -18.22 4.38
CA VAL A 69 -3.49 -16.85 3.84
C VAL A 69 -3.44 -15.80 4.95
N GLY A 70 -4.06 -16.06 6.12
CA GLY A 70 -4.02 -15.14 7.25
C GLY A 70 -2.60 -14.77 7.71
N PRO A 71 -1.76 -15.74 8.10
CA PRO A 71 -0.34 -15.50 8.43
C PRO A 71 0.47 -14.88 7.29
N LEU A 72 0.24 -15.29 6.04
CA LEU A 72 0.93 -14.71 4.88
C LEU A 72 0.57 -13.24 4.67
N ASN A 73 -0.69 -12.86 4.87
CA ASN A 73 -1.11 -11.47 4.82
C ASN A 73 -0.42 -10.63 5.91
N LEU A 74 -0.26 -11.17 7.13
CA LEU A 74 0.49 -10.49 8.19
C LEU A 74 1.97 -10.31 7.82
N LEU A 75 2.61 -11.33 7.27
CA LEU A 75 3.99 -11.23 6.78
C LEU A 75 4.11 -10.21 5.64
N GLY A 76 3.16 -10.20 4.70
CA GLY A 76 3.09 -9.23 3.62
C GLY A 76 2.92 -7.79 4.13
N LEU A 77 2.10 -7.61 5.17
CA LEU A 77 1.93 -6.31 5.83
C LEU A 77 3.22 -5.86 6.52
N LEU A 78 3.89 -6.73 7.26
CA LEU A 78 5.18 -6.42 7.88
C LEU A 78 6.23 -6.04 6.83
N LEU A 79 6.31 -6.79 5.74
CA LEU A 79 7.19 -6.48 4.62
C LEU A 79 6.87 -5.11 4.01
N SER A 80 5.60 -4.79 3.85
CA SER A 80 5.16 -3.49 3.36
C SER A 80 5.58 -2.34 4.28
N VAL A 81 5.48 -2.54 5.61
CA VAL A 81 5.95 -1.56 6.61
C VAL A 81 7.46 -1.33 6.48
N ILE A 82 8.24 -2.41 6.33
CA ILE A 82 9.71 -2.32 6.18
C ILE A 82 10.06 -1.54 4.92
N VAL A 83 9.43 -1.85 3.79
CA VAL A 83 9.66 -1.14 2.51
C VAL A 83 9.23 0.33 2.61
N TRP A 84 8.11 0.60 3.24
CA TRP A 84 7.60 1.96 3.41
C TRP A 84 8.53 2.81 4.30
N THR A 85 9.03 2.24 5.40
CA THR A 85 10.01 2.88 6.28
C THR A 85 11.34 3.08 5.57
N ALA A 86 11.77 2.12 4.73
CA ALA A 86 12.96 2.26 3.90
C ALA A 86 12.83 3.42 2.90
N ALA A 87 11.65 3.57 2.27
CA ALA A 87 11.36 4.68 1.36
C ALA A 87 11.38 6.05 2.08
N MET A 88 10.80 6.14 3.28
CA MET A 88 10.89 7.34 4.12
C MET A 88 12.33 7.66 4.50
N ARG A 89 13.13 6.63 4.85
CA ARG A 89 14.55 6.78 5.21
C ARG A 89 15.38 7.28 4.04
N ALA A 90 15.15 6.72 2.86
CA ALA A 90 15.82 7.14 1.64
C ALA A 90 15.46 8.59 1.25
N ALA A 91 14.19 8.98 1.40
CA ALA A 91 13.74 10.34 1.12
C ALA A 91 14.27 11.39 2.12
N ALA A 92 14.48 10.99 3.37
CA ALA A 92 15.03 11.86 4.41
C ALA A 92 16.57 11.89 4.43
N ALA A 93 17.25 10.99 3.71
CA ALA A 93 18.71 10.95 3.66
C ALA A 93 19.27 12.14 2.86
N PRO A 94 20.49 12.63 3.21
CA PRO A 94 21.19 13.61 2.38
C PRO A 94 21.38 13.10 0.95
N ARG A 95 21.29 14.02 -0.03
CA ARG A 95 21.46 13.65 -1.46
C ARG A 95 22.80 12.96 -1.69
N GLY A 96 22.78 11.83 -2.39
CA GLY A 96 23.97 11.05 -2.71
C GLY A 96 24.39 10.02 -1.65
N THR A 97 23.68 9.92 -0.53
CA THR A 97 23.93 8.86 0.46
C THR A 97 23.58 7.50 -0.15
N LYS A 98 24.58 6.62 -0.26
CA LYS A 98 24.40 5.22 -0.65
C LYS A 98 24.33 4.38 0.61
N ASP A 99 23.23 3.71 0.86
CA ASP A 99 23.11 2.73 1.94
C ASP A 99 23.40 1.33 1.40
N ARG A 100 24.30 0.60 2.10
CA ARG A 100 24.75 -0.74 1.73
C ARG A 100 23.63 -1.78 1.71
N PHE A 101 22.56 -1.58 2.51
CA PHE A 101 21.40 -2.45 2.62
C PHE A 101 20.15 -1.88 1.93
N ILE A 102 20.32 -0.95 1.01
CA ILE A 102 19.21 -0.36 0.27
C ILE A 102 18.14 0.21 1.24
N PHE A 103 18.58 0.73 2.38
CA PHE A 103 17.75 1.24 3.47
C PHE A 103 16.82 0.20 4.13
N LEU A 104 16.90 -1.09 3.79
CA LEU A 104 16.19 -2.19 4.42
C LEU A 104 16.92 -2.61 5.71
N ARG A 105 16.67 -1.91 6.79
CA ARG A 105 17.21 -2.24 8.11
C ARG A 105 16.05 -2.45 9.07
N LEU A 106 16.16 -3.48 9.90
CA LEU A 106 15.24 -3.69 11.01
C LEU A 106 15.80 -2.99 12.25
N GLY A 107 15.07 -2.04 12.78
CA GLY A 107 15.41 -1.28 13.96
C GLY A 107 14.16 -0.87 14.74
N MET A 108 14.35 -0.17 15.85
CA MET A 108 13.22 0.33 16.65
C MET A 108 12.35 1.34 15.90
N GLU A 109 12.93 2.01 14.88
CA GLU A 109 12.19 2.96 14.04
C GLU A 109 11.06 2.26 13.27
N GLU A 110 11.31 1.04 12.75
CA GLU A 110 10.31 0.22 12.07
C GLU A 110 9.21 -0.23 13.02
N VAL A 111 9.56 -0.55 14.26
CA VAL A 111 8.58 -0.92 15.28
C VAL A 111 7.65 0.25 15.59
N TYR A 112 8.19 1.46 15.75
CA TYR A 112 7.36 2.65 16.00
C TYR A 112 6.44 2.94 14.82
N VAL A 113 6.94 2.89 13.59
CA VAL A 113 6.13 3.08 12.38
C VAL A 113 5.08 1.97 12.26
N ALA A 114 5.44 0.71 12.55
CA ALA A 114 4.50 -0.42 12.52
C ALA A 114 3.35 -0.22 13.52
N ILE A 115 3.66 0.15 14.77
CA ILE A 115 2.64 0.41 15.80
C ILE A 115 1.68 1.51 15.33
N ILE A 116 2.21 2.61 14.80
CA ILE A 116 1.39 3.72 14.31
C ILE A 116 0.52 3.28 13.14
N LEU A 117 1.08 2.53 12.18
CA LEU A 117 0.32 2.03 11.05
C LEU A 117 -0.80 1.09 11.48
N VAL A 118 -0.55 0.20 12.45
CA VAL A 118 -1.59 -0.68 13.00
C VAL A 118 -2.71 0.14 13.65
N ILE A 119 -2.37 1.12 14.49
CA ILE A 119 -3.35 2.02 15.11
C ILE A 119 -4.14 2.79 14.04
N LEU A 120 -3.46 3.28 13.00
CA LEU A 120 -4.04 4.02 11.91
C LEU A 120 -5.00 3.15 11.09
N VAL A 121 -4.59 1.92 10.76
CA VAL A 121 -5.42 0.96 10.05
C VAL A 121 -6.66 0.60 10.85
N ILE A 122 -6.51 0.27 12.13
CA ILE A 122 -7.65 -0.03 13.02
C ILE A 122 -8.59 1.19 13.11
N GLY A 123 -8.03 2.39 13.32
CA GLY A 123 -8.80 3.63 13.39
C GLY A 123 -9.53 3.94 12.08
N LEU A 124 -8.88 3.70 10.93
CA LEU A 124 -9.48 3.90 9.61
C LEU A 124 -10.64 2.91 9.37
N TYR A 125 -10.44 1.61 9.69
CA TYR A 125 -11.49 0.62 9.57
C TYR A 125 -12.67 0.93 10.48
N ALA A 126 -12.41 1.24 11.75
CA ALA A 126 -13.46 1.61 12.71
C ALA A 126 -14.21 2.87 12.26
N GLY A 127 -13.48 3.89 11.80
CA GLY A 127 -14.06 5.12 11.27
C GLY A 127 -14.91 4.88 10.01
N THR A 128 -14.40 4.10 9.07
CA THR A 128 -15.13 3.72 7.84
C THR A 128 -16.39 2.95 8.19
N PHE A 129 -16.30 1.98 9.09
CA PHE A 129 -17.43 1.18 9.53
C PHE A 129 -18.51 2.07 10.18
N ALA A 130 -18.12 2.95 11.11
CA ALA A 130 -19.04 3.87 11.76
C ALA A 130 -19.73 4.82 10.76
N LEU A 131 -18.95 5.39 9.81
CA LEU A 131 -19.50 6.24 8.76
C LEU A 131 -20.42 5.46 7.83
N THR A 132 -20.10 4.23 7.47
CA THR A 132 -20.97 3.38 6.63
C THR A 132 -22.27 3.07 7.33
N LEU A 133 -22.25 2.71 8.62
CA LEU A 133 -23.45 2.46 9.41
C LEU A 133 -24.33 3.73 9.50
N LEU A 134 -23.73 4.88 9.76
CA LEU A 134 -24.45 6.15 9.84
C LEU A 134 -25.07 6.51 8.48
N GLY A 135 -24.33 6.35 7.39
CA GLY A 135 -24.83 6.59 6.04
C GLY A 135 -25.98 5.64 5.67
N ALA A 136 -25.84 4.35 6.01
CA ALA A 136 -26.90 3.36 5.80
C ALA A 136 -28.16 3.71 6.58
N LEU A 137 -28.03 4.13 7.84
CA LEU A 137 -29.16 4.54 8.68
C LEU A 137 -29.87 5.77 8.10
N ILE A 138 -29.11 6.81 7.72
CA ILE A 138 -29.67 8.02 7.09
C ILE A 138 -30.41 7.65 5.80
N THR A 139 -29.79 6.87 4.93
CA THR A 139 -30.37 6.45 3.65
C THR A 139 -31.64 5.62 3.89
N PHE A 140 -31.64 4.69 4.84
CA PHE A 140 -32.78 3.87 5.20
C PHE A 140 -33.96 4.71 5.68
N ILE A 141 -33.73 5.71 6.54
CA ILE A 141 -34.79 6.61 7.02
C ILE A 141 -35.38 7.42 5.86
N LEU A 142 -34.52 7.99 5.00
CA LEU A 142 -34.98 8.81 3.88
C LEU A 142 -35.70 7.98 2.80
N TRP A 143 -35.34 6.72 2.65
CA TRP A 143 -36.02 5.81 1.72
C TRP A 143 -37.50 5.66 2.00
N GLN A 144 -37.91 5.74 3.29
CA GLN A 144 -39.31 5.69 3.70
C GLN A 144 -40.14 6.90 3.20
N PHE A 145 -39.48 8.00 2.85
CA PHE A 145 -40.15 9.23 2.40
C PHE A 145 -40.04 9.43 0.89
N SER A 146 -38.82 9.18 0.32
CA SER A 146 -38.57 9.41 -1.10
C SER A 146 -37.29 8.68 -1.53
N GLU A 147 -37.40 7.80 -2.49
CA GLU A 147 -36.29 7.06 -3.08
C GLU A 147 -35.25 8.01 -3.71
N ILE A 148 -35.70 9.00 -4.50
CA ILE A 148 -34.83 9.96 -5.16
C ILE A 148 -34.04 10.77 -4.13
N THR A 149 -34.70 11.25 -3.07
CA THR A 149 -34.04 12.00 -2.01
C THR A 149 -33.02 11.14 -1.26
N ALA A 150 -33.34 9.89 -0.96
CA ALA A 150 -32.44 8.96 -0.31
C ALA A 150 -31.16 8.74 -1.15
N VAL A 151 -31.29 8.51 -2.45
CA VAL A 151 -30.15 8.32 -3.36
C VAL A 151 -29.27 9.58 -3.43
N LEU A 152 -29.86 10.76 -3.61
CA LEU A 152 -29.10 12.02 -3.68
C LEU A 152 -28.35 12.31 -2.37
N VAL A 153 -29.01 12.10 -1.22
CA VAL A 153 -28.38 12.29 0.09
C VAL A 153 -27.28 11.23 0.32
N ALA A 154 -27.49 9.98 -0.10
CA ALA A 154 -26.46 8.94 0.00
C ALA A 154 -25.19 9.33 -0.79
N PHE A 155 -25.33 9.84 -2.01
CA PHE A 155 -24.18 10.33 -2.79
C PHE A 155 -23.47 11.52 -2.14
N ALA A 156 -24.24 12.52 -1.67
CA ALA A 156 -23.68 13.66 -0.98
C ALA A 156 -22.96 13.26 0.31
N TYR A 157 -23.57 12.37 1.10
CA TYR A 157 -22.96 11.83 2.30
C TYR A 157 -21.67 11.05 1.99
N ALA A 158 -21.67 10.17 1.00
CA ALA A 158 -20.49 9.42 0.58
C ALA A 158 -19.34 10.34 0.18
N ALA A 159 -19.61 11.42 -0.57
CA ALA A 159 -18.60 12.40 -0.95
C ALA A 159 -17.99 13.10 0.28
N VAL A 160 -18.82 13.51 1.24
CA VAL A 160 -18.37 14.12 2.50
C VAL A 160 -17.57 13.13 3.35
N ALA A 161 -18.03 11.89 3.48
CA ALA A 161 -17.37 10.85 4.26
C ALA A 161 -15.98 10.50 3.66
N ILE A 162 -15.89 10.37 2.34
CA ILE A 162 -14.62 10.15 1.64
C ILE A 162 -13.67 11.34 1.87
N GLY A 163 -14.16 12.57 1.73
CA GLY A 163 -13.36 13.78 1.97
C GLY A 163 -12.83 13.84 3.41
N LEU A 164 -13.64 13.50 4.38
CA LEU A 164 -13.27 13.44 5.80
C LEU A 164 -12.21 12.37 6.06
N LEU A 165 -12.39 11.16 5.50
CA LEU A 165 -11.43 10.06 5.64
C LEU A 165 -10.08 10.40 4.99
N LEU A 166 -10.09 11.01 3.81
CA LEU A 166 -8.87 11.47 3.13
C LEU A 166 -8.14 12.53 3.95
N TRP A 167 -8.87 13.52 4.46
CA TRP A 167 -8.31 14.56 5.31
C TRP A 167 -7.70 14.00 6.60
N LEU A 168 -8.42 13.09 7.28
CA LEU A 168 -7.96 12.45 8.50
C LEU A 168 -6.72 11.59 8.24
N THR A 169 -6.76 10.75 7.21
CA THR A 169 -5.63 9.89 6.80
C THR A 169 -4.39 10.72 6.49
N ALA A 170 -4.55 11.79 5.71
CA ALA A 170 -3.45 12.69 5.39
C ALA A 170 -2.84 13.35 6.63
N ARG A 171 -3.65 13.73 7.60
CA ARG A 171 -3.20 14.35 8.85
C ARG A 171 -2.48 13.35 9.76
N VAL A 172 -3.02 12.14 9.87
CA VAL A 172 -2.44 11.08 10.73
C VAL A 172 -1.17 10.49 10.11
N SER A 173 -1.03 10.49 8.78
CA SER A 173 0.15 9.96 8.09
C SER A 173 1.45 10.68 8.47
N LEU A 174 1.38 11.98 8.86
CA LEU A 174 2.54 12.71 9.39
C LEU A 174 3.03 12.17 10.72
N ILE A 175 2.20 11.50 11.52
CA ILE A 175 2.61 10.88 12.79
C ILE A 175 3.64 9.79 12.52
N ALA A 176 3.43 8.97 11.49
CA ALA A 176 4.40 7.93 11.09
C ALA A 176 5.73 8.55 10.65
N ALA A 177 5.68 9.61 9.83
CA ALA A 177 6.88 10.32 9.39
C ALA A 177 7.62 11.01 10.55
N ALA A 178 6.90 11.68 11.46
CA ALA A 178 7.46 12.33 12.64
C ALA A 178 8.10 11.30 13.59
N SER A 179 7.43 10.18 13.82
CA SER A 179 7.96 9.12 14.70
C SER A 179 9.24 8.51 14.18
N ARG A 180 9.36 8.40 12.86
CA ARG A 180 10.59 7.95 12.23
C ARG A 180 11.72 8.98 12.40
N VAL A 181 11.43 10.27 12.21
CA VAL A 181 12.45 11.34 12.32
C VAL A 181 12.90 11.53 13.77
N LEU A 182 11.97 11.51 14.71
CA LEU A 182 12.22 11.71 16.15
C LEU A 182 12.65 10.43 16.89
N LYS A 183 12.65 9.27 16.20
CA LYS A 183 13.00 7.96 16.75
C LYS A 183 12.21 7.59 18.01
N THR A 184 10.96 8.04 18.09
CA THR A 184 10.05 7.80 19.21
C THR A 184 8.62 7.76 18.68
N VAL A 185 7.65 7.29 19.51
CA VAL A 185 6.23 7.36 19.14
C VAL A 185 5.76 8.82 19.25
N ALA A 186 5.90 9.57 18.17
CA ALA A 186 5.66 11.03 18.11
C ALA A 186 4.19 11.38 17.75
N PHE A 187 3.24 10.85 18.54
CA PHE A 187 1.81 11.02 18.23
C PHE A 187 1.40 12.50 18.31
N GLU A 188 1.75 13.17 19.39
CA GLU A 188 1.38 14.57 19.63
C GLU A 188 2.10 15.52 18.65
N GLN A 189 3.40 15.29 18.44
CA GLN A 189 4.22 16.10 17.56
C GLN A 189 3.73 15.98 16.09
N GLY A 190 3.51 14.77 15.60
CA GLY A 190 2.99 14.54 14.25
C GLY A 190 1.59 15.13 14.06
N TRP A 191 0.73 15.04 15.07
CA TRP A 191 -0.59 15.67 15.04
C TRP A 191 -0.51 17.20 15.01
N LYS A 192 0.39 17.79 15.78
CA LYS A 192 0.64 19.25 15.79
C LYS A 192 1.19 19.75 14.45
N LEU A 193 2.16 19.01 13.86
CA LEU A 193 2.71 19.32 12.53
C LEU A 193 1.63 19.32 11.44
N GLY A 194 0.63 18.44 11.55
CA GLY A 194 -0.50 18.38 10.62
C GLY A 194 -1.54 19.50 10.80
N LYS A 195 -1.46 20.29 11.88
CA LYS A 195 -2.44 21.35 12.17
C LYS A 195 -2.34 22.46 11.13
N GLY A 196 -3.46 22.82 10.50
CA GLY A 196 -3.53 23.84 9.43
C GLY A 196 -3.07 23.36 8.04
N GLN A 197 -2.39 22.22 7.94
CA GLN A 197 -1.85 21.69 6.67
C GLN A 197 -2.66 20.50 6.11
N GLY A 198 -3.70 20.04 6.82
CA GLY A 198 -4.46 18.82 6.49
C GLY A 198 -4.94 18.75 5.03
N TRP A 199 -5.51 19.83 4.50
CA TRP A 199 -5.98 19.89 3.12
C TRP A 199 -4.85 19.92 2.09
N LYS A 200 -3.72 20.58 2.39
CA LYS A 200 -2.55 20.58 1.52
C LYS A 200 -1.94 19.18 1.45
N LEU A 201 -1.86 18.47 2.57
CA LEU A 201 -1.40 17.09 2.65
C LEU A 201 -2.37 16.13 1.96
N ALA A 202 -3.68 16.30 2.15
CA ALA A 202 -4.70 15.54 1.45
C ALA A 202 -4.59 15.73 -0.08
N GLY A 203 -4.42 16.98 -0.53
CA GLY A 203 -4.17 17.29 -1.94
C GLY A 203 -2.89 16.66 -2.47
N THR A 204 -1.80 16.65 -1.69
CA THR A 204 -0.55 15.98 -2.07
C THR A 204 -0.75 14.46 -2.18
N GLY A 205 -1.45 13.85 -1.22
CA GLY A 205 -1.77 12.42 -1.25
C GLY A 205 -2.68 12.06 -2.43
N PHE A 206 -3.68 12.90 -2.72
CA PHE A 206 -4.57 12.71 -3.87
C PHE A 206 -3.82 12.80 -5.20
N LEU A 207 -2.93 13.80 -5.35
CA LEU A 207 -2.09 13.92 -6.56
C LEU A 207 -1.14 12.74 -6.69
N ALA A 208 -0.54 12.27 -5.61
CA ALA A 208 0.31 11.08 -5.60
C ALA A 208 -0.48 9.84 -6.08
N TRP A 209 -1.70 9.68 -5.59
CA TRP A 209 -2.61 8.60 -6.00
C TRP A 209 -3.00 8.71 -7.47
N LEU A 210 -3.33 9.91 -7.95
CA LEU A 210 -3.66 10.15 -9.36
C LEU A 210 -2.47 9.83 -10.28
N ILE A 211 -1.26 10.26 -9.91
CA ILE A 211 -0.02 9.93 -10.63
C ILE A 211 0.15 8.41 -10.71
N LEU A 212 -0.08 7.69 -9.62
CA LEU A 212 0.02 6.24 -9.61
C LEU A 212 -1.03 5.56 -10.49
N ILE A 213 -2.27 6.04 -10.50
CA ILE A 213 -3.31 5.51 -11.40
C ILE A 213 -2.87 5.66 -12.86
N VAL A 214 -2.49 6.87 -13.26
CA VAL A 214 -2.06 7.11 -14.65
C VAL A 214 -0.87 6.22 -15.00
N LEU A 215 0.11 6.14 -14.11
CA LEU A 215 1.30 5.34 -14.31
C LEU A 215 0.96 3.83 -14.34
N SER A 216 0.04 3.38 -13.50
CA SER A 216 -0.44 1.98 -13.48
C SER A 216 -1.15 1.61 -14.78
N ILE A 217 -1.94 2.50 -15.34
CA ILE A 217 -2.62 2.28 -16.64
C ILE A 217 -1.57 2.18 -17.75
N VAL A 218 -0.61 3.09 -17.79
CA VAL A 218 0.43 3.11 -18.83
C VAL A 218 1.34 1.89 -18.72
N ILE A 219 1.89 1.63 -17.52
CA ILE A 219 2.81 0.50 -17.31
C ILE A 219 2.06 -0.82 -17.40
N GLY A 220 0.85 -0.91 -16.83
CA GLY A 220 0.01 -2.10 -16.93
C GLY A 220 -0.33 -2.43 -18.37
N GLY A 221 -0.73 -1.45 -19.16
CA GLY A 221 -0.99 -1.64 -20.59
C GLY A 221 0.25 -2.10 -21.36
N LEU A 222 1.41 -1.50 -21.07
CA LEU A 222 2.68 -1.88 -21.69
C LEU A 222 3.11 -3.30 -21.27
N VAL A 223 2.98 -3.65 -20.00
CA VAL A 223 3.28 -4.99 -19.47
C VAL A 223 2.36 -6.03 -20.11
N ILE A 224 1.06 -5.77 -20.17
CA ILE A 224 0.08 -6.66 -20.83
C ILE A 224 0.41 -6.82 -22.31
N GLY A 225 0.69 -5.72 -23.01
CA GLY A 225 1.07 -5.75 -24.43
C GLY A 225 2.36 -6.55 -24.68
N LEU A 226 3.39 -6.36 -23.85
CA LEU A 226 4.63 -7.13 -23.92
C LEU A 226 4.40 -8.60 -23.59
N PHE A 227 3.58 -8.91 -22.57
CA PHE A 227 3.25 -10.27 -22.20
C PHE A 227 2.63 -11.04 -23.36
N PHE A 228 1.57 -10.48 -23.96
CA PHE A 228 0.92 -11.11 -25.11
C PHE A 228 1.82 -11.11 -26.35
N GLY A 229 2.64 -10.07 -26.56
CA GLY A 229 3.61 -10.03 -27.65
C GLY A 229 4.64 -11.15 -27.55
N VAL A 230 5.24 -11.35 -26.37
CA VAL A 230 6.19 -12.44 -26.13
C VAL A 230 5.51 -13.81 -26.24
N ALA A 231 4.31 -13.97 -25.68
CA ALA A 231 3.53 -15.19 -25.78
C ALA A 231 3.23 -15.55 -27.24
N ALA A 232 2.84 -14.55 -28.07
CA ALA A 232 2.58 -14.75 -29.48
C ALA A 232 3.84 -15.16 -30.25
N VAL A 233 4.99 -14.54 -29.99
CA VAL A 233 6.27 -14.91 -30.61
C VAL A 233 6.69 -16.34 -30.22
N MET A 234 6.39 -16.75 -28.99
CA MET A 234 6.64 -18.11 -28.51
C MET A 234 5.62 -19.15 -29.03
N GLY A 235 4.61 -18.73 -29.80
CA GLY A 235 3.55 -19.61 -30.32
C GLY A 235 2.59 -20.12 -29.24
N VAL A 236 2.53 -19.46 -28.08
CA VAL A 236 1.62 -19.83 -26.98
C VAL A 236 0.21 -19.47 -27.38
N ARG A 237 -0.67 -20.45 -27.47
CA ARG A 237 -2.09 -20.25 -27.76
C ARG A 237 -2.83 -20.05 -26.45
N LEU A 238 -3.71 -19.04 -26.40
CA LEU A 238 -4.64 -18.89 -25.30
C LEU A 238 -5.64 -20.06 -25.33
N PRO A 239 -5.89 -20.70 -24.19
CA PRO A 239 -6.92 -21.73 -24.10
C PRO A 239 -8.29 -21.14 -24.39
N GLY A 240 -9.15 -21.88 -25.04
CA GLY A 240 -10.55 -21.51 -25.18
C GLY A 240 -11.26 -21.53 -23.82
N PRO A 241 -12.37 -20.78 -23.67
CA PRO A 241 -13.13 -20.75 -22.40
C PRO A 241 -13.59 -22.13 -21.97
N ASP A 242 -13.83 -23.03 -22.91
CA ASP A 242 -14.30 -24.41 -22.65
C ASP A 242 -13.19 -25.38 -22.26
N SER A 243 -11.94 -24.91 -22.12
CA SER A 243 -10.79 -25.78 -21.76
C SER A 243 -10.40 -25.68 -20.29
N ILE A 244 -11.07 -24.84 -19.51
CA ILE A 244 -10.77 -24.62 -18.10
C ILE A 244 -11.94 -25.10 -17.26
N HIS A 245 -11.82 -26.30 -16.69
CA HIS A 245 -12.84 -26.92 -15.84
C HIS A 245 -12.41 -27.00 -14.37
N SER A 246 -11.10 -26.77 -14.11
CA SER A 246 -10.54 -26.85 -12.76
C SER A 246 -9.42 -25.82 -12.57
N PHE A 247 -9.07 -25.52 -11.32
CA PHE A 247 -7.87 -24.73 -11.02
C PHE A 247 -6.57 -25.48 -11.46
N ALA A 248 -6.58 -26.79 -11.56
CA ALA A 248 -5.45 -27.57 -12.08
C ALA A 248 -5.21 -27.22 -13.55
N ASP A 249 -6.26 -27.08 -14.35
CA ASP A 249 -6.15 -26.67 -15.76
C ASP A 249 -5.52 -25.26 -15.88
N LEU A 250 -5.85 -24.35 -14.96
CA LEU A 250 -5.22 -23.01 -14.91
C LEU A 250 -3.69 -23.10 -14.68
N THR A 251 -3.21 -24.05 -13.90
CA THR A 251 -1.77 -24.23 -13.67
C THR A 251 -1.05 -24.77 -14.91
N GLU A 252 -1.67 -25.68 -15.65
CA GLU A 252 -1.14 -26.17 -16.92
C GLU A 252 -1.15 -25.09 -18.00
N VAL A 253 -2.25 -24.36 -18.10
CA VAL A 253 -2.38 -23.20 -18.98
C VAL A 253 -1.36 -22.11 -18.66
N GLY A 254 -1.08 -21.88 -17.38
CA GLY A 254 -0.11 -20.88 -16.90
C GLY A 254 1.35 -21.24 -17.20
N ARG A 255 1.67 -22.51 -17.37
CA ARG A 255 3.06 -23.00 -17.54
C ARG A 255 3.82 -22.35 -18.70
N PRO A 256 3.26 -22.22 -19.92
CA PRO A 256 3.93 -21.55 -21.03
C PRO A 256 4.19 -20.06 -20.79
N PHE A 257 3.41 -19.42 -19.89
CA PHE A 257 3.52 -18.02 -19.56
C PHE A 257 4.55 -17.71 -18.46
N LEU A 258 5.19 -18.72 -17.86
CA LEU A 258 6.21 -18.51 -16.82
C LEU A 258 7.39 -17.68 -17.34
N ILE A 259 7.90 -17.98 -18.55
CA ILE A 259 9.03 -17.25 -19.13
C ILE A 259 8.66 -15.79 -19.44
N PRO A 260 7.55 -15.50 -20.18
CA PRO A 260 7.07 -14.14 -20.34
C PRO A 260 6.89 -13.40 -19.02
N GLY A 261 6.28 -14.07 -18.01
CA GLY A 261 6.08 -13.49 -16.68
C GLY A 261 7.40 -13.15 -15.97
N LEU A 262 8.42 -14.02 -16.10
CA LEU A 262 9.73 -13.79 -15.48
C LEU A 262 10.46 -12.59 -16.13
N VAL A 263 10.36 -12.43 -17.45
CA VAL A 263 10.93 -11.26 -18.14
C VAL A 263 10.28 -9.95 -17.68
N LEU A 264 8.96 -10.00 -17.43
CA LEU A 264 8.20 -8.85 -16.95
C LEU A 264 8.37 -8.60 -15.45
N ALA A 265 8.91 -9.55 -14.71
CA ALA A 265 9.17 -9.41 -13.27
C ALA A 265 10.08 -8.21 -12.95
N ILE A 266 11.06 -7.91 -13.82
CA ILE A 266 12.00 -6.80 -13.62
C ILE A 266 11.30 -5.43 -13.64
N PRO A 267 10.58 -5.03 -14.72
CA PRO A 267 9.89 -3.75 -14.73
C PRO A 267 8.77 -3.68 -13.69
N LEU A 268 8.09 -4.79 -13.39
CA LEU A 268 7.08 -4.84 -12.34
C LEU A 268 7.67 -4.63 -10.95
N ALA A 269 8.83 -5.21 -10.64
CA ALA A 269 9.51 -4.98 -9.38
C ALA A 269 9.92 -3.50 -9.22
N LEU A 270 10.49 -2.88 -10.26
CA LEU A 270 10.83 -1.46 -10.22
C LEU A 270 9.59 -0.59 -9.99
N PHE A 271 8.50 -0.91 -10.67
CA PHE A 271 7.24 -0.19 -10.53
C PHE A 271 6.63 -0.37 -9.13
N ASP A 272 6.63 -1.57 -8.56
CA ASP A 272 6.15 -1.82 -7.21
C ASP A 272 6.95 -1.04 -6.16
N GLY A 273 8.28 -1.07 -6.22
CA GLY A 273 9.13 -0.28 -5.35
C GLY A 273 8.93 1.23 -5.50
N PHE A 274 8.74 1.71 -6.74
CA PHE A 274 8.44 3.10 -7.01
C PHE A 274 7.06 3.51 -6.46
N SER A 275 6.05 2.65 -6.57
CA SER A 275 4.70 2.92 -6.05
C SER A 275 4.72 3.16 -4.53
N HIS A 276 5.51 2.40 -3.78
CA HIS A 276 5.72 2.62 -2.36
C HIS A 276 6.43 3.95 -2.07
N ALA A 277 7.41 4.31 -2.89
CA ALA A 277 8.10 5.60 -2.74
C ALA A 277 7.18 6.79 -3.03
N VAL A 278 6.24 6.68 -3.98
CA VAL A 278 5.28 7.75 -4.32
C VAL A 278 4.39 8.12 -3.12
N PHE A 279 4.05 7.15 -2.26
CA PHE A 279 3.28 7.45 -1.05
C PHE A 279 4.16 7.84 0.15
N ALA A 280 5.29 7.17 0.35
CA ALA A 280 6.11 7.35 1.54
C ALA A 280 7.03 8.58 1.48
N ALA A 281 7.65 8.85 0.33
CA ALA A 281 8.65 9.91 0.19
C ALA A 281 8.07 11.33 0.35
N PRO A 282 6.89 11.67 -0.18
CA PRO A 282 6.31 12.99 0.04
C PRO A 282 6.02 13.28 1.50
N LEU A 283 5.58 12.28 2.28
CA LEU A 283 5.30 12.44 3.70
C LEU A 283 6.57 12.71 4.52
N ALA A 284 7.64 11.98 4.24
CA ALA A 284 8.93 12.19 4.89
C ALA A 284 9.52 13.57 4.52
N SER A 285 9.44 13.96 3.25
CA SER A 285 9.89 15.27 2.77
C SER A 285 9.08 16.42 3.37
N ALA A 286 7.76 16.30 3.39
CA ALA A 286 6.87 17.31 4.00
C ALA A 286 7.11 17.44 5.51
N CYS A 287 7.27 16.32 6.22
CA CYS A 287 7.57 16.33 7.65
C CYS A 287 8.89 17.07 7.94
N ARG A 288 9.95 16.79 7.17
CA ARG A 288 11.23 17.48 7.32
C ARG A 288 11.12 18.97 7.04
N GLN A 289 10.45 19.38 5.95
CA GLN A 289 10.24 20.79 5.64
C GLN A 289 9.50 21.52 6.76
N LEU A 290 8.42 20.92 7.32
CA LEU A 290 7.67 21.51 8.42
C LEU A 290 8.48 21.61 9.72
N MET A 291 9.43 20.72 9.96
CA MET A 291 10.35 20.80 11.08
C MET A 291 11.43 21.88 10.88
N ASP A 292 11.97 21.97 9.66
CA ASP A 292 13.04 22.93 9.31
C ASP A 292 12.48 24.38 9.27
N ASP A 293 11.23 24.58 8.85
CA ASP A 293 10.56 25.88 8.78
C ASP A 293 10.21 26.46 10.17
N GLY A 294 10.44 25.71 11.25
CA GLY A 294 10.33 26.21 12.63
C GLY A 294 8.90 26.47 13.11
N GLU A 295 7.89 25.94 12.38
CA GLU A 295 6.46 26.08 12.77
C GLU A 295 6.11 25.36 14.07
N THR A 296 7.03 24.53 14.61
CA THR A 296 6.93 23.98 15.97
C THR A 296 8.34 23.70 16.50
N PRO A 297 8.81 24.40 17.55
CA PRO A 297 10.01 23.97 18.26
C PRO A 297 9.71 22.63 18.91
N VAL A 298 10.09 21.57 18.26
CA VAL A 298 10.11 20.23 18.88
C VAL A 298 11.25 20.24 19.87
N GLN A 299 10.98 20.70 21.09
CA GLN A 299 11.88 20.39 22.19
C GLN A 299 11.97 18.88 22.27
N ALA A 300 13.14 18.36 21.94
CA ALA A 300 13.53 17.01 22.30
C ALA A 300 13.47 16.92 23.83
N ASN A 301 12.33 16.51 24.38
CA ASN A 301 12.26 16.01 25.73
C ASN A 301 12.96 14.65 25.72
N GLY A 302 14.23 14.66 25.86
CA GLY A 302 15.00 13.44 25.89
C GLY A 302 16.32 13.65 26.55
N GLY A 303 16.38 13.21 27.74
CA GLY A 303 17.61 12.69 28.32
C GLY A 303 18.58 13.75 28.85
N ASP A 304 18.63 13.70 30.11
CA ASP A 304 19.66 14.13 31.04
C ASP A 304 21.01 14.48 30.42
N GLY A 305 21.44 15.67 30.82
CA GLY A 305 22.70 16.24 30.46
C GLY A 305 23.88 15.30 30.67
N ASP A 306 24.61 15.15 29.58
CA ASP A 306 26.04 15.00 29.66
C ASP A 306 26.65 16.21 28.95
N PRO A 307 27.34 17.09 29.66
CA PRO A 307 28.08 18.16 29.03
C PRO A 307 29.20 17.52 28.21
N ALA A 308 29.20 17.82 26.91
CA ALA A 308 30.29 17.44 26.01
C ALA A 308 31.66 17.83 26.66
N PRO A 309 32.62 16.91 26.72
CA PRO A 309 33.95 17.28 27.18
C PRO A 309 34.56 18.29 26.22
N ALA A 310 34.93 19.43 26.76
CA ALA A 310 35.77 20.41 26.09
C ALA A 310 37.10 19.75 25.75
N LEU A 311 37.42 19.63 24.45
CA LEU A 311 38.78 19.61 23.89
C LEU A 311 38.71 20.19 22.49
#